data_41a8344703c8e255bb1340c34f306698
#
_entry.id   41a8344703c8e255bb1340c34f306698
#
_cell.length_a   1.000
_cell.length_b   1.000
_cell.length_c   1.000
_cell.angle_alpha   90.00
_cell.angle_beta   90.00
_cell.angle_gamma   90.00
#
_symmetry.space_group_name_H-M   'P 1'
#
loop_
_entity.id
_entity.type
_entity.pdbx_description
1 polymer ?
#
loop_
_entity_poly.entity_id
_entity_poly.type
_entity_poly.pdbx_seq_one_letter_code
_entity_poly.pdbx_strand_id
1 'polypeptide(L)'
;VIRTVAKYCKGLELENDAMNNLYARMPGEDPEKPVVMLDAHTDECGFMVQSIRENGSLEILMLGGVILTNLPAHTVMIRTRSGKLVRGIISSKPIHFMNEAERASQSLSIETLIVDVGAVSRKEVTEVFGISIGDPAVPEVSFSYDEERDLCFGKAFDNRAGCACII
;
A
#
# COMPACT_ATOMS: atom_id res chain seq x y z
N VAL A 1 -2.34 -9.86 6.49
CA VAL A 1 -0.95 -9.96 6.98
C VAL A 1 -0.94 -10.54 8.38
N ILE A 2 -1.56 -9.92 9.41
CA ILE A 2 -1.57 -10.38 10.82
C ILE A 2 -1.95 -11.86 10.94
N ARG A 3 -3.03 -12.30 10.29
CA ARG A 3 -3.43 -13.72 10.29
C ARG A 3 -2.36 -14.65 9.70
N THR A 4 -1.52 -14.14 8.80
CA THR A 4 -0.40 -14.90 8.23
C THR A 4 0.74 -14.97 9.23
N VAL A 5 1.12 -13.84 9.83
CA VAL A 5 2.14 -13.76 10.88
C VAL A 5 1.81 -14.71 12.03
N ALA A 6 0.56 -14.65 12.54
CA ALA A 6 0.09 -15.52 13.64
C ALA A 6 0.27 -17.03 13.37
N LYS A 7 0.24 -17.46 12.10
CA LYS A 7 0.48 -18.88 11.76
C LYS A 7 1.93 -19.33 11.99
N TYR A 8 2.87 -18.39 11.98
CA TYR A 8 4.29 -18.68 12.21
C TYR A 8 4.69 -18.56 13.69
N CYS A 9 3.94 -17.83 14.50
CA CYS A 9 4.15 -17.71 15.94
C CYS A 9 3.65 -18.95 16.71
N LYS A 10 4.08 -20.14 16.30
CA LYS A 10 3.61 -21.40 16.88
C LYS A 10 4.10 -21.58 18.32
N GLY A 11 3.22 -21.96 19.22
CA GLY A 11 3.57 -22.22 20.61
C GLY A 11 3.72 -20.99 21.49
N LEU A 12 3.46 -19.80 20.95
CA LEU A 12 3.44 -18.56 21.70
C LEU A 12 2.02 -18.18 22.09
N GLU A 13 1.89 -17.48 23.21
CA GLU A 13 0.62 -16.86 23.60
C GLU A 13 0.40 -15.61 22.74
N LEU A 14 -0.73 -15.59 22.01
CA LEU A 14 -1.06 -14.52 21.07
C LEU A 14 -2.22 -13.68 21.57
N GLU A 15 -2.05 -12.37 21.51
CA GLU A 15 -3.08 -11.38 21.85
C GLU A 15 -3.18 -10.34 20.74
N ASN A 16 -4.41 -9.89 20.43
CA ASN A 16 -4.66 -8.78 19.53
C ASN A 16 -5.36 -7.65 20.29
N ASP A 17 -4.93 -6.42 20.06
CA ASP A 17 -5.61 -5.23 20.56
C ASP A 17 -6.65 -4.67 19.57
N ALA A 18 -7.34 -3.61 20.00
CA ALA A 18 -8.35 -2.93 19.19
C ALA A 18 -7.76 -2.22 17.93
N MET A 19 -6.47 -1.99 17.88
CA MET A 19 -5.76 -1.41 16.74
C MET A 19 -5.21 -2.48 15.78
N ASN A 20 -5.50 -3.75 16.03
CA ASN A 20 -4.98 -4.91 15.31
C ASN A 20 -3.46 -5.11 15.46
N ASN A 21 -2.84 -4.64 16.54
CA ASN A 21 -1.50 -5.09 16.87
C ASN A 21 -1.56 -6.55 17.33
N LEU A 22 -0.56 -7.32 16.91
CA LEU A 22 -0.39 -8.71 17.34
C LEU A 22 0.77 -8.78 18.34
N TYR A 23 0.49 -9.21 19.54
CA TYR A 23 1.48 -9.48 20.56
C TYR A 23 1.70 -10.99 20.65
N ALA A 24 2.96 -11.40 20.64
CA ALA A 24 3.38 -12.77 20.87
C ALA A 24 4.28 -12.78 22.10
N ARG A 25 3.83 -13.42 23.17
CA ARG A 25 4.58 -13.46 24.43
C ARG A 25 5.33 -14.77 24.54
N MET A 26 6.62 -14.66 24.84
CA MET A 26 7.48 -15.77 25.25
C MET A 26 7.84 -15.55 26.72
N PRO A 27 7.45 -16.45 27.64
CA PRO A 27 7.82 -16.32 29.03
C PRO A 27 9.34 -16.36 29.18
N GLY A 28 9.88 -15.42 29.94
CA GLY A 28 11.29 -15.39 30.30
C GLY A 28 11.59 -16.42 31.39
N GLU A 29 12.86 -16.79 31.52
CA GLU A 29 13.33 -17.72 32.57
C GLU A 29 13.40 -17.03 33.94
N ASP A 30 13.58 -15.71 33.97
CA ASP A 30 13.76 -14.94 35.19
C ASP A 30 12.83 -13.76 35.26
N PRO A 31 11.78 -13.80 36.15
CA PRO A 31 10.78 -12.76 36.25
C PRO A 31 11.32 -11.42 36.81
N GLU A 32 12.50 -11.41 37.42
CA GLU A 32 13.10 -10.19 37.95
C GLU A 32 13.90 -9.39 36.89
N LYS A 33 14.09 -9.98 35.71
CA LYS A 33 14.73 -9.29 34.58
C LYS A 33 13.75 -8.43 33.79
N PRO A 34 14.21 -7.33 33.21
CA PRO A 34 13.38 -6.47 32.38
C PRO A 34 12.88 -7.22 31.14
N VAL A 35 11.63 -6.90 30.77
CA VAL A 35 11.03 -7.40 29.52
C VAL A 35 11.68 -6.70 28.32
N VAL A 36 12.11 -7.47 27.34
CA VAL A 36 12.57 -6.96 26.05
C VAL A 36 11.45 -7.10 25.03
N MET A 37 11.08 -6.01 24.38
CA MET A 37 10.10 -6.00 23.30
C MET A 37 10.81 -5.82 21.97
N LEU A 38 10.53 -6.71 21.00
CA LEU A 38 10.90 -6.57 19.60
C LEU A 38 9.64 -6.21 18.84
N ASP A 39 9.70 -5.18 18.00
CA ASP A 39 8.56 -4.78 17.21
C ASP A 39 8.91 -4.59 15.74
N ALA A 40 7.91 -4.82 14.86
CA ALA A 40 7.98 -4.55 13.44
C ALA A 40 6.56 -4.31 12.92
N HIS A 41 6.40 -3.39 11.97
CA HIS A 41 5.09 -3.10 11.38
C HIS A 41 4.82 -3.94 10.12
N THR A 42 3.53 -4.20 9.86
CA THR A 42 3.09 -5.06 8.74
C THR A 42 2.48 -4.30 7.58
N ASP A 43 2.14 -3.04 7.78
CA ASP A 43 1.55 -2.16 6.76
C ASP A 43 2.61 -1.72 5.73
N GLU A 44 2.14 -1.06 4.71
CA GLU A 44 2.95 -0.47 3.64
C GLU A 44 2.37 0.89 3.25
N CYS A 45 3.19 1.77 2.68
CA CYS A 45 2.70 3.00 2.09
C CYS A 45 1.74 2.71 0.93
N GLY A 46 0.70 3.51 0.81
CA GLY A 46 -0.31 3.34 -0.22
C GLY A 46 -1.12 4.59 -0.45
N PHE A 47 -2.32 4.39 -0.95
CA PHE A 47 -3.23 5.47 -1.33
C PHE A 47 -4.66 5.12 -0.92
N MET A 48 -5.51 6.14 -0.95
CA MET A 48 -6.95 5.98 -0.78
C MET A 48 -7.66 6.80 -1.86
N VAL A 49 -8.72 6.26 -2.43
CA VAL A 49 -9.57 6.99 -3.40
C VAL A 49 -10.21 8.15 -2.67
N GLN A 50 -9.86 9.38 -3.05
CA GLN A 50 -10.37 10.62 -2.47
C GLN A 50 -11.62 11.09 -3.18
N SER A 51 -11.59 11.07 -4.52
CA SER A 51 -12.73 11.44 -5.35
C SER A 51 -12.75 10.68 -6.67
N ILE A 52 -13.88 10.69 -7.34
CA ILE A 52 -14.08 10.10 -8.67
C ILE A 52 -14.55 11.23 -9.60
N ARG A 53 -13.77 11.54 -10.62
CA ARG A 53 -14.09 12.57 -11.60
C ARG A 53 -15.18 12.09 -12.57
N GLU A 54 -15.87 13.03 -13.24
CA GLU A 54 -16.92 12.70 -14.20
C GLU A 54 -16.41 11.88 -15.40
N ASN A 55 -15.14 12.06 -15.78
CA ASN A 55 -14.49 11.31 -16.85
C ASN A 55 -13.97 9.91 -16.41
N GLY A 56 -14.25 9.49 -15.20
CA GLY A 56 -13.84 8.18 -14.67
C GLY A 56 -12.45 8.12 -14.04
N SER A 57 -11.63 9.18 -14.09
CA SER A 57 -10.36 9.19 -13.39
C SER A 57 -10.55 9.37 -11.88
N LEU A 58 -9.63 8.80 -11.10
CA LEU A 58 -9.67 8.85 -9.64
C LEU A 58 -8.65 9.84 -9.11
N GLU A 59 -9.04 10.65 -8.16
CA GLU A 59 -8.11 11.39 -7.29
C GLU A 59 -7.79 10.55 -6.08
N ILE A 60 -6.53 10.63 -5.64
CA ILE A 60 -6.03 9.82 -4.54
C ILE A 60 -5.37 10.71 -3.49
N LEU A 61 -5.43 10.28 -2.25
CA LEU A 61 -4.60 10.80 -1.17
C LEU A 61 -3.56 9.74 -0.76
N MET A 62 -2.44 10.20 -0.22
CA MET A 62 -1.38 9.33 0.25
C MET A 62 -1.68 8.80 1.65
N LEU A 63 -1.35 7.53 1.86
CA LEU A 63 -1.27 6.88 3.17
C LEU A 63 0.19 6.50 3.41
N GLY A 64 0.87 7.27 4.25
CA GLY A 64 2.31 7.17 4.46
C GLY A 64 3.15 8.06 3.54
N GLY A 65 4.46 8.00 3.67
CA GLY A 65 5.41 8.80 2.92
C GLY A 65 5.78 8.16 1.58
N VAL A 66 5.50 8.83 0.46
CA VAL A 66 5.87 8.39 -0.88
C VAL A 66 6.50 9.56 -1.64
N ILE A 67 7.55 9.27 -2.41
CA ILE A 67 8.19 10.26 -3.28
C ILE A 67 7.36 10.38 -4.56
N LEU A 68 6.70 11.53 -4.74
CA LEU A 68 5.71 11.75 -5.81
C LEU A 68 6.31 11.59 -7.22
N THR A 69 7.57 11.98 -7.41
CA THR A 69 8.25 11.87 -8.71
C THR A 69 8.44 10.43 -9.18
N ASN A 70 8.36 9.47 -8.27
CA ASN A 70 8.49 8.05 -8.58
C ASN A 70 7.14 7.38 -8.92
N LEU A 71 6.02 8.12 -8.81
CA LEU A 71 4.69 7.53 -8.96
C LEU A 71 4.15 7.45 -10.40
N PRO A 72 4.41 8.45 -11.29
CA PRO A 72 3.86 8.39 -12.64
C PRO A 72 4.24 7.11 -13.37
N ALA A 73 3.28 6.54 -14.12
CA ALA A 73 3.38 5.29 -14.85
C ALA A 73 3.46 3.99 -14.01
N HIS A 74 3.42 4.09 -12.69
CA HIS A 74 3.31 2.89 -11.86
C HIS A 74 1.87 2.38 -11.81
N THR A 75 1.74 1.06 -11.78
CA THR A 75 0.45 0.40 -11.58
C THR A 75 0.11 0.32 -10.09
N VAL A 76 -1.18 0.44 -9.81
CA VAL A 76 -1.75 0.27 -8.47
C VAL A 76 -2.89 -0.73 -8.50
N MET A 77 -3.10 -1.37 -7.37
CA MET A 77 -4.21 -2.28 -7.16
C MET A 77 -5.18 -1.67 -6.14
N ILE A 78 -6.39 -1.37 -6.57
CA ILE A 78 -7.46 -0.81 -5.74
C ILE A 78 -8.29 -1.98 -5.22
N ARG A 79 -8.52 -2.03 -3.91
CA ARG A 79 -9.38 -3.04 -3.30
C ARG A 79 -10.75 -2.43 -3.01
N THR A 80 -11.77 -2.86 -3.74
CA THR A 80 -13.15 -2.43 -3.53
C THR A 80 -13.74 -3.00 -2.23
N ARG A 81 -14.86 -2.44 -1.77
CA ARG A 81 -15.59 -2.93 -0.58
C ARG A 81 -16.03 -4.39 -0.72
N SER A 82 -16.33 -4.85 -1.93
CA SER A 82 -16.66 -6.26 -2.19
C SER A 82 -15.44 -7.20 -2.13
N GLY A 83 -14.22 -6.64 -2.01
CA GLY A 83 -12.97 -7.39 -2.04
C GLY A 83 -12.42 -7.63 -3.46
N LYS A 84 -13.10 -7.15 -4.52
CA LYS A 84 -12.59 -7.17 -5.89
C LYS A 84 -11.34 -6.30 -5.97
N LEU A 85 -10.32 -6.77 -6.68
CA LEU A 85 -9.12 -6.01 -6.98
C LEU A 85 -9.24 -5.42 -8.39
N VAL A 86 -9.05 -4.12 -8.49
CA VAL A 86 -9.08 -3.37 -9.76
C VAL A 86 -7.72 -2.74 -9.98
N ARG A 87 -7.13 -3.03 -11.13
CA ARG A 87 -5.84 -2.43 -11.53
C ARG A 87 -6.10 -1.03 -12.07
N GLY A 88 -5.21 -0.10 -11.71
CA GLY A 88 -5.14 1.23 -12.27
C GLY A 88 -3.70 1.62 -12.55
N ILE A 89 -3.50 2.71 -13.28
CA ILE A 89 -2.19 3.31 -13.52
C ILE A 89 -2.18 4.74 -12.99
N ILE A 90 -1.11 5.11 -12.28
CA ILE A 90 -0.93 6.50 -11.84
C ILE A 90 -0.47 7.32 -13.03
N SER A 91 -1.19 8.39 -13.31
CA SER A 91 -0.95 9.29 -14.43
C SER A 91 -0.76 10.71 -13.95
N SER A 92 0.11 11.45 -14.62
CA SER A 92 0.33 12.87 -14.43
C SER A 92 -0.10 13.65 -15.67
N LYS A 93 -0.23 14.98 -15.54
CA LYS A 93 -0.51 15.84 -16.69
C LYS A 93 0.59 15.69 -17.74
N PRO A 94 0.27 15.36 -19.02
CA PRO A 94 1.27 15.24 -20.06
C PRO A 94 1.98 16.58 -20.32
N ILE A 95 3.28 16.54 -20.62
CA ILE A 95 4.12 17.73 -20.86
C ILE A 95 3.52 18.66 -21.91
N HIS A 96 2.88 18.11 -22.95
CA HIS A 96 2.27 18.90 -24.02
C HIS A 96 1.10 19.76 -23.56
N PHE A 97 0.47 19.42 -22.44
CA PHE A 97 -0.62 20.19 -21.85
C PHE A 97 -0.18 21.08 -20.68
N MET A 98 1.12 21.07 -20.35
CA MET A 98 1.69 21.92 -19.30
C MET A 98 2.03 23.30 -19.89
N ASN A 99 1.76 24.37 -19.13
CA ASN A 99 2.27 25.70 -19.40
C ASN A 99 3.77 25.80 -19.06
N GLU A 100 4.42 26.93 -19.42
CA GLU A 100 5.86 27.12 -19.17
C GLU A 100 6.23 27.06 -17.70
N ALA A 101 5.42 27.63 -16.82
CA ALA A 101 5.67 27.63 -15.38
C ALA A 101 5.56 26.21 -14.79
N GLU A 102 4.56 25.43 -15.21
CA GLU A 102 4.41 24.04 -14.82
C GLU A 102 5.59 23.17 -15.29
N ARG A 103 6.09 23.42 -16.48
CA ARG A 103 7.28 22.70 -17.01
C ARG A 103 8.55 23.09 -16.26
N ALA A 104 8.71 24.37 -15.93
CA ALA A 104 9.88 24.88 -15.23
C ALA A 104 9.95 24.43 -13.78
N SER A 105 8.80 24.33 -13.10
CA SER A 105 8.75 23.93 -11.69
C SER A 105 9.12 22.47 -11.46
N GLN A 106 8.87 21.58 -12.43
CA GLN A 106 9.02 20.12 -12.33
C GLN A 106 8.42 19.53 -11.02
N SER A 107 7.61 20.33 -10.30
CA SER A 107 7.02 19.91 -9.04
C SER A 107 5.75 19.11 -9.31
N LEU A 108 5.74 17.87 -8.85
CA LEU A 108 4.52 17.07 -8.77
C LEU A 108 3.88 17.29 -7.39
N SER A 109 2.58 17.51 -7.39
CA SER A 109 1.78 17.44 -6.18
C SER A 109 0.77 16.29 -6.30
N ILE A 110 0.28 15.78 -5.18
CA ILE A 110 -0.66 14.66 -5.19
C ILE A 110 -1.96 15.05 -5.92
N GLU A 111 -2.37 16.32 -5.86
CA GLU A 111 -3.56 16.85 -6.53
C GLU A 111 -3.44 16.83 -8.06
N THR A 112 -2.22 16.77 -8.59
CA THR A 112 -1.96 16.69 -10.04
C THR A 112 -1.88 15.26 -10.55
N LEU A 113 -1.82 14.29 -9.65
CA LEU A 113 -1.82 12.88 -9.98
C LEU A 113 -3.24 12.31 -9.99
N ILE A 114 -3.51 11.42 -10.92
CA ILE A 114 -4.77 10.68 -11.01
C ILE A 114 -4.46 9.19 -11.17
N VAL A 115 -5.43 8.35 -10.84
CA VAL A 115 -5.40 6.94 -11.21
C VAL A 115 -6.43 6.71 -12.32
N ASP A 116 -5.95 6.15 -13.42
CA ASP A 116 -6.77 5.71 -14.54
C ASP A 116 -7.00 4.20 -14.42
N VAL A 117 -8.27 3.80 -14.39
CA VAL A 117 -8.71 2.40 -14.32
C VAL A 117 -9.33 1.92 -15.65
N GLY A 118 -9.24 2.75 -16.71
CA GLY A 118 -9.84 2.48 -18.01
C GLY A 118 -11.33 2.78 -18.09
N ALA A 119 -11.91 3.43 -17.09
CA ALA A 119 -13.31 3.88 -17.11
C ALA A 119 -13.45 5.21 -17.87
N VAL A 120 -14.56 5.40 -18.53
CA VAL A 120 -14.88 6.63 -19.29
C VAL A 120 -15.89 7.53 -18.57
N SER A 121 -16.40 7.11 -17.41
CA SER A 121 -17.36 7.88 -16.61
C SER A 121 -17.32 7.48 -15.14
N ARG A 122 -17.76 8.42 -14.28
CA ARG A 122 -18.00 8.15 -12.86
C ARG A 122 -18.94 6.97 -12.65
N LYS A 123 -20.00 6.88 -13.44
CA LYS A 123 -20.99 5.81 -13.36
C LYS A 123 -20.34 4.44 -13.61
N GLU A 124 -19.48 4.34 -14.61
CA GLU A 124 -18.75 3.10 -14.89
C GLU A 124 -17.83 2.69 -13.76
N VAL A 125 -17.10 3.65 -13.17
CA VAL A 125 -16.24 3.41 -12.00
C VAL A 125 -17.04 2.81 -10.85
N THR A 126 -18.20 3.37 -10.54
CA THR A 126 -19.00 2.95 -9.38
C THR A 126 -19.79 1.68 -9.63
N GLU A 127 -20.43 1.55 -10.79
CA GLU A 127 -21.37 0.45 -11.08
C GLU A 127 -20.70 -0.78 -11.69
N VAL A 128 -19.67 -0.60 -12.55
CA VAL A 128 -18.99 -1.71 -13.23
C VAL A 128 -17.72 -2.14 -12.51
N PHE A 129 -16.86 -1.17 -12.16
CA PHE A 129 -15.63 -1.47 -11.42
C PHE A 129 -15.90 -1.68 -9.92
N GLY A 130 -16.96 -1.07 -9.37
CA GLY A 130 -17.35 -1.16 -7.98
C GLY A 130 -16.45 -0.36 -7.03
N ILE A 131 -15.73 0.63 -7.56
CA ILE A 131 -14.83 1.48 -6.78
C ILE A 131 -15.64 2.57 -6.09
N SER A 132 -15.31 2.84 -4.85
CA SER A 132 -15.93 3.86 -4.00
C SER A 132 -14.88 4.78 -3.39
N ILE A 133 -15.30 5.99 -3.02
CA ILE A 133 -14.49 6.87 -2.19
C ILE A 133 -14.14 6.15 -0.88
N GLY A 134 -12.88 6.23 -0.47
CA GLY A 134 -12.34 5.54 0.70
C GLY A 134 -11.80 4.14 0.41
N ASP A 135 -11.89 3.63 -0.82
CA ASP A 135 -11.27 2.36 -1.17
C ASP A 135 -9.73 2.50 -1.17
N PRO A 136 -9.00 1.58 -0.51
CA PRO A 136 -7.55 1.62 -0.46
C PRO A 136 -6.94 1.14 -1.77
N ALA A 137 -5.79 1.73 -2.11
CA ALA A 137 -4.96 1.31 -3.23
C ALA A 137 -3.50 1.18 -2.81
N VAL A 138 -2.80 0.22 -3.38
CA VAL A 138 -1.38 -0.03 -3.11
C VAL A 138 -0.61 -0.21 -4.41
N PRO A 139 0.70 0.10 -4.45
CA PRO A 139 1.53 -0.21 -5.60
C PRO A 139 1.43 -1.69 -5.97
N GLU A 140 1.33 -1.98 -7.27
CA GLU A 140 1.29 -3.36 -7.76
C GLU A 140 2.71 -3.82 -8.06
N VAL A 141 3.26 -4.63 -7.17
CA VAL A 141 4.57 -5.26 -7.35
C VAL A 141 4.43 -6.73 -7.00
N SER A 142 4.73 -7.60 -7.97
CA SER A 142 4.73 -9.04 -7.76
C SER A 142 6.01 -9.47 -7.04
N PHE A 143 5.87 -10.38 -6.08
CA PHE A 143 7.02 -11.00 -5.45
C PHE A 143 7.69 -11.98 -6.43
N SER A 144 9.02 -11.94 -6.48
CA SER A 144 9.83 -12.94 -7.16
C SER A 144 11.10 -13.24 -6.36
N TYR A 145 11.64 -14.43 -6.57
CA TYR A 145 12.86 -14.89 -5.94
C TYR A 145 13.83 -15.38 -7.00
N ASP A 146 15.05 -14.84 -7.00
CA ASP A 146 16.16 -15.27 -7.85
C ASP A 146 16.99 -16.29 -7.07
N GLU A 147 16.83 -17.56 -7.40
CA GLU A 147 17.53 -18.68 -6.73
C GLU A 147 19.05 -18.66 -6.98
N GLU A 148 19.49 -18.16 -8.12
CA GLU A 148 20.92 -18.14 -8.45
C GLU A 148 21.69 -17.11 -7.58
N ARG A 149 21.02 -16.01 -7.22
CA ARG A 149 21.64 -14.91 -6.47
C ARG A 149 21.15 -14.78 -5.04
N ASP A 150 20.21 -15.65 -4.64
CA ASP A 150 19.53 -15.60 -3.34
C ASP A 150 18.93 -14.21 -3.05
N LEU A 151 18.19 -13.67 -4.04
CA LEU A 151 17.62 -12.34 -3.99
C LEU A 151 16.11 -12.37 -4.07
N CYS A 152 15.47 -11.63 -3.17
CA CYS A 152 14.03 -11.39 -3.20
C CYS A 152 13.72 -10.02 -3.82
N PHE A 153 12.77 -10.00 -4.76
CA PHE A 153 12.19 -8.79 -5.31
C PHE A 153 10.74 -8.69 -4.87
N GLY A 154 10.33 -7.51 -4.40
CA GLY A 154 8.97 -7.34 -3.92
C GLY A 154 8.76 -5.95 -3.32
N LYS A 155 7.61 -5.78 -2.68
CA LYS A 155 7.25 -4.58 -1.92
C LYS A 155 7.06 -4.90 -0.44
N ALA A 156 6.93 -3.84 0.38
CA ALA A 156 6.65 -3.94 1.81
C ALA A 156 7.73 -4.71 2.62
N PHE A 157 8.97 -4.77 2.13
CA PHE A 157 10.09 -5.27 2.93
C PHE A 157 10.27 -4.43 4.19
N ASP A 158 10.05 -3.15 4.11
CA ASP A 158 9.86 -2.25 5.24
C ASP A 158 8.37 -2.30 5.66
N ASN A 159 7.99 -2.98 6.78
CA ASN A 159 8.95 -3.67 7.63
C ASN A 159 8.57 -5.18 7.78
N ARG A 160 8.01 -5.81 6.75
CA ARG A 160 7.67 -7.24 6.78
C ARG A 160 8.90 -8.15 6.87
N ALA A 161 10.07 -7.67 6.43
CA ALA A 161 11.32 -8.37 6.67
C ALA A 161 11.64 -8.40 8.17
N GLY A 162 11.47 -7.27 8.87
CA GLY A 162 11.56 -7.23 10.34
C GLY A 162 10.58 -8.20 11.00
N CYS A 163 9.31 -8.25 10.54
CA CYS A 163 8.35 -9.24 11.04
C CYS A 163 8.86 -10.68 10.87
N ALA A 164 9.49 -11.00 9.75
CA ALA A 164 10.04 -12.34 9.52
C ALA A 164 11.27 -12.64 10.39
N CYS A 165 12.05 -11.61 10.75
CA CYS A 165 13.23 -11.79 11.60
C CYS A 165 12.87 -11.99 13.08
N ILE A 166 11.73 -11.49 13.55
CA ILE A 166 11.33 -11.62 14.96
C ILE A 166 10.42 -12.84 15.23
N ILE A 167 9.98 -13.57 14.20
CA ILE A 167 9.23 -14.82 14.30
C ILE A 167 10.19 -16.01 14.42
#